data_c008aba0bbfde62e52fe2887299004c7
#
_entry.id   c008aba0bbfde62e52fe2887299004c7
#
_cell.length_a   1.000
_cell.length_b   1.000
_cell.length_c   1.000
_cell.angle_alpha   90.00
_cell.angle_beta   90.00
_cell.angle_gamma   90.00
#
_symmetry.space_group_name_H-M   'P 1'
#
loop_
_entity.id
_entity.type
_entity.pdbx_description
1 polymer ?
#
loop_
_entity_poly.entity_id
_entity_poly.type
_entity_poly.pdbx_seq_one_letter_code
_entity_poly.pdbx_strand_id
1 'polypeptide(L)'
;MPSPNLPPGFDFTDPAIYAERLPVAEFAELRSAAPIWWNGQDPGKGGGFHDGGFWAITKLNDVKEISRHSDVFSSYENGVIPRFKNDIAREDIEVQRFVMLNMDAPHHTRLRKIISRG
;
A
#
# COMPACT_ATOMS: atom_id res chain seq x y z
N MET A 1 2.75 23.08 -5.59
CA MET A 1 1.43 22.44 -5.62
C MET A 1 0.65 22.83 -4.38
N PRO A 2 -0.65 23.07 -4.47
CA PRO A 2 -1.43 23.31 -3.28
C PRO A 2 -1.40 22.06 -2.39
N SER A 3 -1.28 22.26 -1.08
CA SER A 3 -1.41 21.16 -0.14
C SER A 3 -2.85 20.65 -0.15
N PRO A 4 -3.07 19.32 -0.13
CA PRO A 4 -4.42 18.79 -0.09
C PRO A 4 -5.12 19.17 1.22
N ASN A 5 -6.40 19.46 1.14
CA ASN A 5 -7.22 19.79 2.29
C ASN A 5 -7.68 18.53 3.01
N LEU A 6 -6.80 17.96 3.80
CA LEU A 6 -7.05 16.76 4.60
C LEU A 6 -7.08 17.10 6.11
N PRO A 7 -7.78 16.32 6.92
CA PRO A 7 -7.70 16.43 8.37
C PRO A 7 -6.24 16.32 8.86
N PRO A 8 -5.87 17.08 9.91
CA PRO A 8 -4.53 16.96 10.49
C PRO A 8 -4.23 15.52 10.91
N GLY A 9 -3.04 15.01 10.55
CA GLY A 9 -2.62 13.64 10.88
C GLY A 9 -3.40 12.55 10.17
N PHE A 10 -4.07 12.87 9.05
CA PHE A 10 -4.82 11.89 8.27
C PHE A 10 -3.93 10.75 7.78
N ASP A 11 -4.38 9.52 8.00
CA ASP A 11 -3.70 8.30 7.58
C ASP A 11 -4.73 7.32 7.01
N PHE A 12 -4.60 6.97 5.73
CA PHE A 12 -5.49 6.02 5.05
C PHE A 12 -5.48 4.62 5.67
N THR A 13 -4.51 4.28 6.48
CA THR A 13 -4.42 2.98 7.16
C THR A 13 -5.00 2.99 8.56
N ASP A 14 -5.51 4.12 9.05
CA ASP A 14 -6.14 4.22 10.36
C ASP A 14 -7.50 3.46 10.36
N PRO A 15 -7.62 2.36 11.13
CA PRO A 15 -8.85 1.59 11.16
C PRO A 15 -10.05 2.36 11.72
N ALA A 16 -9.83 3.40 12.52
CA ALA A 16 -10.89 4.23 13.07
C ALA A 16 -11.72 4.94 11.98
N ILE A 17 -11.08 5.33 10.88
CA ILE A 17 -11.76 5.95 9.74
C ILE A 17 -12.76 4.95 9.13
N TYR A 18 -12.32 3.72 8.90
CA TYR A 18 -13.15 2.69 8.25
C TYR A 18 -14.24 2.13 9.14
N ALA A 19 -14.12 2.29 10.45
CA ALA A 19 -15.19 1.97 11.39
C ALA A 19 -16.38 2.93 11.24
N GLU A 20 -16.14 4.14 10.78
CA GLU A 20 -17.18 5.16 10.61
C GLU A 20 -17.67 5.25 9.16
N ARG A 21 -16.75 5.30 8.19
CA ARG A 21 -17.07 5.51 6.77
C ARG A 21 -15.88 5.18 5.86
N LEU A 22 -16.14 5.07 4.57
CA LEU A 22 -15.07 5.08 3.56
C LEU A 22 -14.60 6.53 3.32
N PRO A 23 -13.29 6.79 3.24
CA PRO A 23 -12.73 8.14 3.05
C PRO A 23 -12.81 8.60 1.58
N VAL A 24 -14.01 8.61 1.00
CA VAL A 24 -14.24 8.92 -0.41
C VAL A 24 -13.89 10.37 -0.74
N ALA A 25 -14.23 11.28 0.15
CA ALA A 25 -13.96 12.71 -0.02
C ALA A 25 -12.44 12.99 -0.02
N GLU A 26 -11.71 12.35 0.88
CA GLU A 26 -10.26 12.48 0.99
C GLU A 26 -9.55 11.90 -0.24
N PHE A 27 -10.02 10.76 -0.77
CA PHE A 27 -9.52 10.23 -2.04
C PHE A 27 -9.79 11.18 -3.22
N ALA A 28 -10.97 11.82 -3.27
CA ALA A 28 -11.29 12.80 -4.30
C ALA A 28 -10.41 14.02 -4.21
N GLU A 29 -10.17 14.53 -3.00
CA GLU A 29 -9.26 15.64 -2.74
C GLU A 29 -7.84 15.33 -3.23
N LEU A 30 -7.30 14.15 -2.89
CA LEU A 30 -5.97 13.75 -3.34
C LEU A 30 -5.86 13.61 -4.85
N ARG A 31 -6.86 13.03 -5.51
CA ARG A 31 -6.85 12.94 -6.98
C ARG A 31 -6.76 14.30 -7.65
N SER A 32 -7.36 15.31 -7.05
CA SER A 32 -7.37 16.68 -7.57
C SER A 32 -6.10 17.45 -7.23
N ALA A 33 -5.72 17.49 -5.96
CA ALA A 33 -4.69 18.38 -5.44
C ALA A 33 -3.30 17.75 -5.34
N ALA A 34 -3.21 16.47 -4.99
CA ALA A 34 -1.96 15.75 -4.78
C ALA A 34 -2.10 14.25 -5.12
N PRO A 35 -2.16 13.88 -6.40
CA PRO A 35 -2.43 12.50 -6.82
C PRO A 35 -1.36 11.48 -6.43
N ILE A 36 -0.17 11.94 -6.10
CA ILE A 36 0.91 11.19 -5.47
C ILE A 36 1.22 11.90 -4.15
N TRP A 37 0.85 11.28 -3.04
CA TRP A 37 0.90 11.91 -1.73
C TRP A 37 1.57 11.01 -0.70
N TRP A 38 2.43 11.59 0.14
CA TRP A 38 3.05 10.87 1.23
C TRP A 38 2.06 10.69 2.38
N ASN A 39 1.64 9.45 2.62
CA ASN A 39 0.82 9.07 3.76
C ASN A 39 1.72 8.77 4.96
N GLY A 40 1.91 9.75 5.83
CA GLY A 40 2.64 9.55 7.07
C GLY A 40 1.92 8.58 8.01
N GLN A 41 2.68 7.71 8.65
CA GLN A 41 2.17 6.80 9.68
C GLN A 41 2.81 7.10 11.02
N ASP A 42 1.98 7.24 12.06
CA ASP A 42 2.45 7.41 13.43
C ASP A 42 3.02 6.09 13.96
N PRO A 43 4.32 6.03 14.31
CA PRO A 43 4.93 4.81 14.86
C PRO A 43 4.24 4.31 16.12
N GLY A 44 3.64 5.20 16.91
CA GLY A 44 2.89 4.85 18.12
C GLY A 44 1.57 4.13 17.87
N LYS A 45 1.04 4.21 16.64
CA LYS A 45 -0.22 3.57 16.23
C LYS A 45 -0.04 2.30 15.40
N GLY A 46 1.17 1.79 15.30
CA GLY A 46 1.52 0.77 14.34
C GLY A 46 1.77 1.37 12.97
N GLY A 47 2.63 0.79 12.20
CA GLY A 47 3.01 1.29 10.89
C GLY A 47 3.36 0.16 9.95
N GLY A 48 3.82 0.51 8.76
CA GLY A 48 4.40 -0.43 7.83
C GLY A 48 5.77 -0.92 8.29
N PHE A 49 6.74 -0.93 7.44
CA PHE A 49 8.09 -1.41 7.74
C PHE A 49 8.97 -0.43 8.53
N HIS A 50 8.38 0.39 9.40
CA HIS A 50 9.07 1.46 10.14
C HIS A 50 9.66 2.58 9.26
N ASP A 51 9.14 2.72 8.05
CA ASP A 51 9.58 3.72 7.06
C ASP A 51 8.93 5.09 7.29
N GLY A 52 8.08 5.23 8.29
CA GLY A 52 7.36 6.45 8.63
C GLY A 52 6.16 6.74 7.74
N GLY A 53 5.86 5.90 6.76
CA GLY A 53 4.74 6.05 5.86
C GLY A 53 4.96 5.41 4.50
N PHE A 54 4.11 5.78 3.53
CA PHE A 54 4.19 5.29 2.15
C PHE A 54 3.60 6.31 1.17
N TRP A 55 3.90 6.14 -0.12
CA TRP A 55 3.30 6.96 -1.16
C TRP A 55 1.93 6.43 -1.56
N ALA A 56 0.88 7.22 -1.35
CA ALA A 56 -0.47 6.92 -1.80
C ALA A 56 -0.68 7.43 -3.23
N ILE A 57 -1.07 6.54 -4.12
CA ILE A 57 -1.29 6.82 -5.56
C ILE A 57 -2.79 6.74 -5.83
N THR A 58 -3.39 7.83 -6.32
CA THR A 58 -4.85 7.94 -6.41
C THR A 58 -5.41 8.05 -7.83
N LYS A 59 -4.56 8.21 -8.86
CA LYS A 59 -5.00 8.20 -10.26
C LYS A 59 -4.88 6.82 -10.89
N LEU A 60 -5.92 6.39 -11.57
CA LEU A 60 -5.98 5.06 -12.20
C LEU A 60 -4.84 4.80 -13.20
N ASN A 61 -4.46 5.81 -14.00
CA ASN A 61 -3.40 5.65 -14.98
C ASN A 61 -2.04 5.43 -14.30
N ASP A 62 -1.77 6.13 -13.19
CA ASP A 62 -0.55 5.96 -12.41
C ASP A 62 -0.50 4.57 -11.76
N VAL A 63 -1.64 4.09 -11.22
CA VAL A 63 -1.77 2.73 -10.67
C VAL A 63 -1.51 1.67 -11.74
N LYS A 64 -2.07 1.85 -12.95
CA LYS A 64 -1.83 0.94 -14.08
C LYS A 64 -0.36 0.91 -14.50
N GLU A 65 0.28 2.06 -14.55
CA GLU A 65 1.71 2.19 -14.89
C GLU A 65 2.58 1.45 -13.86
N ILE A 66 2.38 1.74 -12.57
CA ILE A 66 3.09 1.09 -11.48
C ILE A 66 2.90 -0.43 -11.50
N SER A 67 1.66 -0.89 -11.72
CA SER A 67 1.33 -2.32 -11.75
C SER A 67 2.00 -3.09 -12.88
N ARG A 68 2.41 -2.42 -13.95
CA ARG A 68 3.10 -3.05 -15.10
C ARG A 68 4.60 -3.20 -14.89
N HIS A 69 5.17 -2.46 -13.96
CA HIS A 69 6.61 -2.35 -13.72
C HIS A 69 7.01 -3.01 -12.39
N SER A 70 6.79 -4.32 -12.27
CA SER A 70 7.18 -5.09 -11.08
C SER A 70 8.70 -5.18 -10.89
N ASP A 71 9.47 -4.89 -11.91
CA ASP A 71 10.93 -4.76 -11.86
C ASP A 71 11.39 -3.54 -11.05
N VAL A 72 10.54 -2.52 -10.97
CA VAL A 72 10.78 -1.29 -10.19
C VAL A 72 9.92 -1.27 -8.91
N PHE A 73 8.65 -1.65 -9.03
CA PHE A 73 7.66 -1.62 -7.95
C PHE A 73 7.34 -3.05 -7.48
N SER A 74 8.23 -3.60 -6.66
CA SER A 74 8.14 -4.98 -6.21
C SER A 74 7.09 -5.17 -5.11
N SER A 75 6.22 -6.15 -5.27
CA SER A 75 5.35 -6.65 -4.19
C SER A 75 6.09 -7.60 -3.25
N TYR A 76 7.17 -8.23 -3.73
CA TYR A 76 7.95 -9.20 -2.97
C TYR A 76 8.82 -8.57 -1.88
N GLU A 77 9.40 -7.41 -2.15
CA GLU A 77 10.36 -6.78 -1.22
C GLU A 77 9.73 -6.36 0.10
N ASN A 78 8.57 -5.70 0.05
CA ASN A 78 7.91 -5.17 1.25
C ASN A 78 6.51 -5.73 1.49
N GLY A 79 6.02 -6.62 0.61
CA GLY A 79 4.67 -7.15 0.69
C GLY A 79 3.60 -6.13 0.31
N VAL A 80 2.34 -6.49 0.55
CA VAL A 80 1.17 -5.68 0.15
C VAL A 80 0.36 -5.15 1.33
N ILE A 81 0.79 -5.43 2.56
CA ILE A 81 0.10 -4.98 3.77
C ILE A 81 0.71 -3.65 4.24
N PRO A 82 -0.07 -2.56 4.25
CA PRO A 82 0.47 -1.24 4.56
C PRO A 82 0.60 -0.96 6.07
N ARG A 83 0.07 -1.82 6.94
CA ARG A 83 0.11 -1.62 8.39
C ARG A 83 0.28 -2.94 9.13
N PHE A 84 1.23 -2.97 10.05
CA PHE A 84 1.48 -4.07 10.99
C PHE A 84 1.38 -3.57 12.43
N LYS A 85 1.29 -4.53 13.38
CA LYS A 85 1.45 -4.22 14.80
C LYS A 85 2.89 -3.81 15.10
N ASN A 86 3.07 -2.99 16.14
CA ASN A 86 4.39 -2.47 16.52
C ASN A 86 5.39 -3.54 16.97
N ASP A 87 4.90 -4.69 17.43
CA ASP A 87 5.69 -5.79 17.95
C ASP A 87 6.05 -6.86 16.90
N ILE A 88 5.63 -6.67 15.65
CA ILE A 88 5.98 -7.59 14.56
C ILE A 88 7.43 -7.37 14.14
N ALA A 89 8.21 -8.45 14.17
CA ALA A 89 9.56 -8.45 13.63
C ALA A 89 9.54 -8.53 12.10
N ARG A 90 10.60 -8.02 11.45
CA ARG A 90 10.69 -8.07 9.98
C ARG A 90 10.72 -9.52 9.47
N GLU A 91 11.32 -10.42 10.19
CA GLU A 91 11.37 -11.85 9.85
C GLU A 91 9.98 -12.48 9.78
N ASP A 92 9.06 -12.06 10.65
CA ASP A 92 7.66 -12.50 10.63
C ASP A 92 6.92 -12.01 9.39
N ILE A 93 7.27 -10.82 8.91
CA ILE A 93 6.72 -10.25 7.68
C ILE A 93 7.23 -10.98 6.45
N GLU A 94 8.48 -11.42 6.45
CA GLU A 94 9.12 -12.13 5.33
C GLU A 94 8.44 -13.46 5.01
N VAL A 95 7.77 -14.09 5.96
CA VAL A 95 6.96 -15.30 5.73
C VAL A 95 5.86 -15.03 4.69
N GLN A 96 5.37 -13.80 4.60
CA GLN A 96 4.35 -13.42 3.61
C GLN A 96 4.85 -13.48 2.16
N ARG A 97 6.16 -13.56 1.93
CA ARG A 97 6.76 -13.75 0.61
C ARG A 97 6.37 -15.07 -0.06
N PHE A 98 5.91 -16.03 0.73
CA PHE A 98 5.39 -17.31 0.20
C PHE A 98 3.94 -17.23 -0.31
N VAL A 99 3.24 -16.13 -0.05
CA VAL A 99 1.90 -15.89 -0.58
C VAL A 99 2.01 -15.37 -2.01
N MET A 100 1.29 -15.97 -2.94
CA MET A 100 1.35 -15.62 -4.36
C MET A 100 1.08 -14.13 -4.63
N LEU A 101 0.21 -13.51 -3.86
CA LEU A 101 -0.10 -12.07 -3.97
C LEU A 101 1.12 -11.17 -3.74
N ASN A 102 2.08 -11.63 -2.93
CA ASN A 102 3.31 -10.92 -2.59
C ASN A 102 4.49 -11.32 -3.51
N MET A 103 4.24 -12.04 -4.58
CA MET A 103 5.28 -12.44 -5.53
C MET A 103 5.28 -11.56 -6.76
N ASP A 104 6.46 -11.33 -7.31
CA ASP A 104 6.65 -10.64 -8.58
C ASP A 104 6.83 -11.64 -9.73
N ALA A 105 6.76 -11.17 -10.98
CA ALA A 105 7.16 -11.95 -12.13
C ALA A 105 8.68 -12.27 -12.05
N PRO A 106 9.14 -13.46 -12.49
CA PRO A 106 8.40 -14.52 -13.17
C PRO A 106 7.70 -15.51 -12.23
N HIS A 107 7.96 -15.47 -10.93
CA HIS A 107 7.40 -16.42 -9.94
C HIS A 107 5.87 -16.37 -9.89
N HIS A 108 5.31 -15.18 -9.74
CA HIS A 108 3.87 -14.98 -9.75
C HIS A 108 3.23 -15.52 -11.02
N THR A 109 3.78 -15.20 -12.18
CA THR A 109 3.26 -15.63 -13.48
C THR A 109 3.26 -17.15 -13.60
N ARG A 110 4.32 -17.81 -13.13
CA ARG A 110 4.44 -19.28 -13.16
C ARG A 110 3.36 -19.96 -12.31
N LEU A 111 3.19 -19.53 -11.05
CA LEU A 111 2.20 -20.10 -10.15
C LEU A 111 0.78 -19.85 -10.63
N ARG A 112 0.49 -18.65 -11.10
CA ARG A 112 -0.82 -18.31 -11.66
C ARG A 112 -1.19 -19.19 -12.85
N LYS A 113 -0.25 -19.49 -13.75
CA LYS A 113 -0.46 -20.40 -14.89
C LYS A 113 -0.79 -21.82 -14.44
N ILE A 114 -0.18 -22.31 -13.37
CA ILE A 114 -0.46 -23.64 -12.83
C ILE A 114 -1.91 -23.70 -12.31
N ILE A 115 -2.30 -22.71 -11.50
CA ILE A 115 -3.64 -22.64 -10.90
C ILE A 115 -4.73 -22.47 -11.95
N SER A 116 -4.49 -21.67 -12.99
CA SER A 116 -5.49 -21.39 -14.03
C SER A 116 -5.71 -22.53 -15.01
N ARG A 117 -4.90 -23.58 -15.00
CA ARG A 117 -5.03 -24.77 -15.84
C ARG A 117 -5.79 -25.92 -15.16
N GLY A 118 -6.04 -25.80 -13.87
CA GLY A 118 -6.87 -26.74 -13.09
C GLY A 118 -8.29 -26.26 -13.03
#